data_fddd74d372d4b99fdf6039f2c3ab4585
#
_entry.id   fddd74d372d4b99fdf6039f2c3ab4585
#
_cell.length_a   1.000
_cell.length_b   1.000
_cell.length_c   1.000
_cell.angle_alpha   90.00
_cell.angle_beta   90.00
_cell.angle_gamma   90.00
#
_symmetry.space_group_name_H-M   'P 1'
#
loop_
_entity.id
_entity.type
_entity.pdbx_description
1 polymer ?
#
loop_
_entity_poly.entity_id
_entity_poly.type
_entity_poly.pdbx_seq_one_letter_code
_entity_poly.pdbx_strand_id
1 'polypeptide(L)'
;MMQTDVLSATATADGTMVDQATRVRGITVTTSSTAGSVVLKDGGSTGTARITVNTPAVAGIQNVFIPAEGVRFFTDVYVDVTNVASVTVFYG
;
A
#
# COMPACT_ATOMS: atom_id res chain seq x y z
N MET A 1 4.23 10.38 26.29
CA MET A 1 5.11 9.42 25.61
C MET A 1 4.79 9.40 24.14
N MET A 2 5.81 9.32 23.34
CA MET A 2 5.63 9.27 21.90
C MET A 2 5.19 7.88 21.48
N GLN A 3 4.17 7.82 20.65
CA GLN A 3 3.71 6.57 20.06
C GLN A 3 4.55 6.27 18.82
N THR A 4 5.25 5.15 18.86
CA THR A 4 6.14 4.76 17.77
C THR A 4 5.74 3.43 17.12
N ASP A 5 4.60 2.88 17.51
CA ASP A 5 4.17 1.61 16.95
C ASP A 5 3.88 1.73 15.46
N VAL A 6 4.36 0.76 14.71
CA VAL A 6 4.04 0.60 13.31
C VAL A 6 3.08 -0.56 13.17
N LEU A 7 1.95 -0.30 12.55
CA LEU A 7 0.93 -1.30 12.31
C LEU A 7 1.06 -1.81 10.87
N SER A 8 0.45 -2.95 10.58
CA SER A 8 0.48 -3.50 9.23
C SER A 8 -0.88 -4.02 8.83
N ALA A 9 -1.13 -4.00 7.52
CA ALA A 9 -2.32 -4.58 6.92
C ALA A 9 -1.93 -5.23 5.60
N THR A 10 -2.51 -6.39 5.31
CA THR A 10 -2.20 -7.16 4.11
C THR A 10 -3.47 -7.37 3.31
N ALA A 11 -3.37 -7.23 1.98
CA ALA A 11 -4.48 -7.46 1.07
C ALA A 11 -4.04 -8.32 -0.11
N THR A 12 -4.97 -9.14 -0.61
CA THR A 12 -4.77 -9.95 -1.81
C THR A 12 -5.72 -9.53 -2.93
N ALA A 13 -6.59 -8.58 -2.67
CA ALA A 13 -7.59 -8.07 -3.60
C ALA A 13 -7.86 -6.61 -3.29
N ASP A 14 -8.58 -5.95 -4.19
CA ASP A 14 -8.97 -4.54 -3.99
C ASP A 14 -9.82 -4.38 -2.74
N GLY A 15 -9.62 -3.30 -2.02
CA GLY A 15 -10.41 -3.01 -0.85
C GLY A 15 -9.75 -1.98 0.07
N THR A 16 -10.47 -1.63 1.12
CA THR A 16 -9.97 -0.72 2.14
C THR A 16 -9.04 -1.47 3.07
N MET A 17 -7.82 -1.01 3.19
CA MET A 17 -6.82 -1.63 4.07
C MET A 17 -6.81 -0.98 5.45
N VAL A 18 -6.94 0.34 5.50
CA VAL A 18 -6.95 1.10 6.75
C VAL A 18 -8.13 2.06 6.67
N ASP A 19 -9.10 1.91 7.57
CA ASP A 19 -10.34 2.67 7.54
C ASP A 19 -10.27 3.90 8.44
N GLN A 20 -9.18 4.65 8.30
CA GLN A 20 -8.97 5.89 9.04
C GLN A 20 -7.82 6.67 8.45
N ALA A 21 -7.71 7.94 8.80
CA ALA A 21 -6.56 8.75 8.42
C ALA A 21 -5.29 8.17 9.05
N THR A 22 -4.23 8.09 8.26
CA THR A 22 -2.97 7.53 8.74
C THR A 22 -1.81 7.96 7.84
N ARG A 23 -0.61 7.49 8.18
CA ARG A 23 0.56 7.64 7.31
C ARG A 23 1.03 6.25 6.90
N VAL A 24 1.25 6.05 5.61
CA VAL A 24 1.84 4.82 5.08
C VAL A 24 3.35 4.99 5.11
N ARG A 25 4.02 4.11 5.84
CA ARG A 25 5.46 4.22 6.10
C ARG A 25 6.30 3.26 5.27
N GLY A 26 5.68 2.24 4.70
CA GLY A 26 6.38 1.29 3.85
C GLY A 26 5.41 0.32 3.21
N ILE A 27 5.85 -0.31 2.14
CA ILE A 27 5.04 -1.25 1.38
C ILE A 27 5.91 -2.44 0.99
N THR A 28 5.37 -3.64 1.16
CA THR A 28 5.96 -4.87 0.64
C THR A 28 4.96 -5.51 -0.31
N VAL A 29 5.40 -5.79 -1.52
CA VAL A 29 4.56 -6.37 -2.56
C VAL A 29 5.13 -7.73 -2.95
N THR A 30 4.28 -8.76 -2.94
CA THR A 30 4.63 -10.04 -3.54
C THR A 30 4.12 -10.03 -4.97
N THR A 31 5.04 -10.01 -5.92
CA THR A 31 4.72 -9.89 -7.34
C THR A 31 4.37 -11.24 -7.94
N SER A 32 3.82 -11.22 -9.14
CA SER A 32 3.52 -12.43 -9.91
C SER A 32 4.37 -12.48 -11.17
N SER A 33 4.21 -13.53 -11.95
CA SER A 33 4.90 -13.66 -13.24
C SER A 33 4.33 -12.72 -14.31
N THR A 34 3.26 -12.02 -14.03
CA THR A 34 2.64 -11.04 -14.93
C THR A 34 2.87 -9.64 -14.39
N ALA A 35 3.29 -8.72 -15.23
CA ALA A 35 3.45 -7.33 -14.84
C ALA A 35 2.13 -6.75 -14.33
N GLY A 36 2.20 -5.94 -13.27
CA GLY A 36 1.01 -5.39 -12.65
C GLY A 36 1.30 -4.10 -11.91
N SER A 37 0.42 -3.78 -10.98
CA SER A 37 0.56 -2.55 -10.21
C SER A 37 -0.18 -2.63 -8.87
N VAL A 38 0.25 -1.76 -7.95
CA VAL A 38 -0.45 -1.50 -6.70
C VAL A 38 -0.66 0.00 -6.63
N VAL A 39 -1.90 0.42 -6.44
CA VAL A 39 -2.24 1.83 -6.28
C VAL A 39 -2.91 2.00 -4.93
N LEU A 40 -2.37 2.88 -4.10
CA LEU A 40 -2.97 3.23 -2.82
C LEU A 40 -3.71 4.55 -2.97
N LYS A 41 -5.01 4.52 -2.70
CA LYS A 41 -5.90 5.66 -2.89
C LYS A 41 -6.42 6.17 -1.55
N ASP A 42 -6.62 7.47 -1.50
CA ASP A 42 -7.14 8.17 -0.34
C ASP A 42 -8.57 8.62 -0.66
N GLY A 43 -9.55 7.99 -0.02
CA GLY A 43 -10.96 8.27 -0.26
C GLY A 43 -11.71 7.16 -0.99
N GLY A 44 -11.31 5.91 -0.80
CA GLY A 44 -11.99 4.75 -1.37
C GLY A 44 -11.59 4.48 -2.83
N SER A 45 -12.39 3.69 -3.53
CA SER A 45 -12.07 3.23 -4.88
C SER A 45 -12.00 4.36 -5.91
N THR A 46 -12.67 5.48 -5.65
CA THR A 46 -12.65 6.66 -6.52
C THR A 46 -11.80 7.79 -5.95
N GLY A 47 -11.05 7.51 -4.90
CA GLY A 47 -10.23 8.51 -4.23
C GLY A 47 -8.98 8.88 -5.00
N THR A 48 -8.20 9.77 -4.40
CA THR A 48 -6.95 10.26 -4.99
C THR A 48 -5.86 9.20 -4.86
N ALA A 49 -5.21 8.85 -5.97
CA ALA A 49 -4.06 7.96 -5.93
C ALA A 49 -2.87 8.71 -5.31
N ARG A 50 -2.38 8.20 -4.18
CA ARG A 50 -1.26 8.81 -3.47
C ARG A 50 0.05 8.08 -3.73
N ILE A 51 0.00 6.77 -3.92
CA ILE A 51 1.18 5.94 -4.18
C ILE A 51 0.83 4.96 -5.30
N THR A 52 1.69 4.87 -6.29
CA THR A 52 1.57 3.89 -7.37
C THR A 52 2.87 3.12 -7.48
N VAL A 53 2.79 1.80 -7.41
CA VAL A 53 3.94 0.90 -7.56
C VAL A 53 3.67 0.00 -8.76
N ASN A 54 4.52 0.11 -9.77
CA ASN A 54 4.46 -0.77 -10.93
C ASN A 54 5.37 -1.98 -10.68
N THR A 55 4.87 -3.18 -10.97
CA THR A 55 5.60 -4.41 -10.71
C THR A 55 6.06 -5.06 -12.00
N PRO A 56 7.25 -5.71 -11.97
CA PRO A 56 7.76 -6.41 -13.15
C PRO A 56 7.04 -7.74 -13.38
N ALA A 57 7.24 -8.32 -14.56
CA ALA A 57 6.67 -9.63 -14.91
C ALA A 57 7.53 -10.77 -14.35
N VAL A 58 7.93 -10.67 -13.08
CA VAL A 58 8.76 -11.64 -12.39
C VAL A 58 8.20 -11.84 -10.99
N ALA A 59 7.95 -13.09 -10.62
CA ALA A 59 7.48 -13.42 -9.28
C ALA A 59 8.60 -13.17 -8.26
N GLY A 60 8.25 -12.53 -7.14
CA GLY A 60 9.21 -12.23 -6.09
C GLY A 60 8.64 -11.23 -5.10
N ILE A 61 9.52 -10.60 -4.35
CA ILE A 61 9.15 -9.63 -3.33
C ILE A 61 9.81 -8.30 -3.68
N GLN A 62 9.00 -7.23 -3.60
CA GLN A 62 9.48 -5.88 -3.84
C GLN A 62 9.12 -5.02 -2.63
N ASN A 63 10.12 -4.35 -2.07
CA ASN A 63 9.93 -3.44 -0.95
C ASN A 63 10.02 -2.01 -1.45
N VAL A 64 9.15 -1.15 -0.94
CA VAL A 64 9.14 0.27 -1.27
C VAL A 64 9.41 1.06 -0.01
N PHE A 65 10.50 1.83 -0.02
CA PHE A 65 10.83 2.73 1.07
C PHE A 65 10.15 4.07 0.84
N ILE A 66 9.52 4.56 1.90
CA ILE A 66 8.87 5.86 1.88
C ILE A 66 9.66 6.78 2.81
N PRO A 67 10.12 7.94 2.33
CA PRO A 67 11.01 8.79 3.12
C PRO A 67 10.29 9.48 4.27
N ALA A 68 11.09 9.90 5.23
CA ALA A 68 10.66 10.68 6.40
C ALA A 68 9.56 9.96 7.17
N GLU A 69 8.45 10.63 7.43
CA GLU A 69 7.37 10.09 8.25
C GLU A 69 6.30 9.38 7.42
N GLY A 70 6.54 9.17 6.14
CA GLY A 70 5.63 8.46 5.25
C GLY A 70 4.70 9.40 4.48
N VAL A 71 3.80 8.78 3.73
CA VAL A 71 2.81 9.51 2.94
C VAL A 71 1.51 9.61 3.71
N ARG A 72 0.99 10.83 3.84
CA ARG A 72 -0.24 11.09 4.57
C ARG A 72 -1.47 10.73 3.76
N PHE A 73 -2.35 9.91 4.38
CA PHE A 73 -3.69 9.63 3.87
C PHE A 73 -4.69 10.28 4.81
N PHE A 74 -5.60 11.08 4.27
CA PHE A 74 -6.49 11.92 5.06
C PHE A 74 -7.80 11.24 5.44
N THR A 75 -8.24 10.25 4.66
CA THR A 75 -9.51 9.57 4.87
C THR A 75 -9.30 8.09 5.18
N ASP A 76 -8.66 7.38 4.29
CA ASP A 76 -8.41 5.94 4.43
C ASP A 76 -7.27 5.52 3.50
N VAL A 77 -6.93 4.25 3.55
CA VAL A 77 -6.01 3.63 2.59
C VAL A 77 -6.78 2.56 1.85
N TYR A 78 -7.11 2.82 0.60
CA TYR A 78 -7.76 1.86 -0.29
C TYR A 78 -6.72 1.33 -1.27
N VAL A 79 -6.70 0.01 -1.47
CA VAL A 79 -5.74 -0.61 -2.39
C VAL A 79 -6.44 -1.10 -3.64
N ASP A 80 -5.84 -0.81 -4.79
CA ASP A 80 -6.24 -1.31 -6.09
C ASP A 80 -5.07 -2.11 -6.63
N VAL A 81 -5.23 -3.43 -6.74
CA VAL A 81 -4.16 -4.34 -7.13
C VAL A 81 -4.45 -4.95 -8.49
N THR A 82 -3.40 -5.07 -9.29
CA THR A 82 -3.46 -5.70 -10.61
C THR A 82 -2.28 -6.66 -10.73
N ASN A 83 -2.55 -7.95 -10.93
CA ASN A 83 -1.54 -8.97 -11.18
C ASN A 83 -0.44 -9.03 -10.13
N VAL A 84 -0.80 -8.87 -8.85
CA VAL A 84 0.12 -9.08 -7.72
C VAL A 84 -0.49 -10.12 -6.79
N ALA A 85 0.36 -10.89 -6.12
CA ALA A 85 -0.11 -11.94 -5.22
C ALA A 85 -0.62 -11.35 -3.90
N SER A 86 0.09 -10.38 -3.35
CA SER A 86 -0.32 -9.71 -2.11
C SER A 86 0.41 -8.40 -1.94
N VAL A 87 -0.13 -7.55 -1.08
CA VAL A 87 0.51 -6.30 -0.68
C VAL A 87 0.31 -6.10 0.83
N THR A 88 1.38 -5.70 1.49
CA THR A 88 1.34 -5.33 2.90
C THR A 88 1.77 -3.88 3.03
N VAL A 89 0.97 -3.07 3.71
CA VAL A 89 1.35 -1.71 4.05
C VAL A 89 1.71 -1.62 5.52
N PHE A 90 2.73 -0.83 5.81
CA PHE A 90 3.12 -0.49 7.18
C PHE A 90 2.70 0.95 7.43
N TYR A 91 1.97 1.18 8.50
CA TYR A 91 1.38 2.49 8.77
C TYR A 91 1.41 2.80 10.27
N GLY A 92 1.12 4.04 10.61
CA GLY A 92 1.11 4.43 12.02
C GLY A 92 1.24 5.95 12.28
#